data_6d2c060ea774818424862f027d8b15e5
#
_entry.id   6d2c060ea774818424862f027d8b15e5
#
_cell.length_a   1.000
_cell.length_b   1.000
_cell.length_c   1.000
_cell.angle_alpha   90.00
_cell.angle_beta   90.00
_cell.angle_gamma   90.00
#
_symmetry.space_group_name_H-M   'P 1'
#
loop_
_entity.id
_entity.type
_entity.pdbx_description
1 polymer ?
#
loop_
_entity_poly.entity_id
_entity_poly.type
_entity_poly.pdbx_seq_one_letter_code
_entity_poly.pdbx_strand_id
1 'polypeptide(L)'
;MIMEPVQSLKKEAAMFKRYAKLFCLLAVTSLFMAAQEPPAPVNPSPDRRAGEGEGPFDRMVIRGITMIDGTGSPPRGPVDIVVEGNRIREVKSVGSPSATIDEKARPAKGTKEIDGTGMYIMPGFVDPHVHTGGAPKAPDAEYVHKLWMAHGVTAVRGVPFAGLDWSLRERERSAKNQIVAPRLFVYQRPFTGDGWKDSPARTPQLARQWVEWAAKKGIDGIKFGAQDPELMAALLDEAKKYSLGSTAHLDQMGVVRMNARDAVRLGLGTVTHYYGIFEALLRDYSIQPYPVDHNYNNEQNRFGQVARLWDKIHPRGSKEWNDLLDEFLKHKTILDPTMVAYLSSRDVMRMRQAEWHDRYALPSMWEFYQPSRTNHGSYWYYWTTEDEYHWKKFYEVWMSFLNDYKNRGGRVSVGSDSGFIYNLYGFGHIQEMELLREAGFHPLEVIRSATLHGAQALQEPKGKPLEFGIIRAGLLADFVIVDQSPIENLKVLFGTGAVRLNDQTGRAERIGGVKYTIKDGIVYDAKKLLSDVAAMVERAKSKQKPATGQD
;
A
#
# COMPACT_ATOMS: atom_id res chain seq x y z
N MET A 1 10.39 -84.12 9.52
CA MET A 1 9.50 -82.98 9.71
C MET A 1 10.35 -81.73 9.94
N ILE A 2 10.97 -81.21 8.84
CA ILE A 2 11.75 -79.97 8.84
C ILE A 2 11.54 -79.32 7.46
N MET A 3 10.50 -78.47 7.34
CA MET A 3 10.31 -77.68 6.12
C MET A 3 9.60 -76.34 6.43
N GLU A 4 10.19 -75.48 7.23
CA GLU A 4 9.62 -74.14 7.45
C GLU A 4 10.57 -72.93 7.47
N PRO A 5 11.87 -72.96 7.20
CA PRO A 5 12.64 -71.70 7.17
C PRO A 5 12.78 -71.05 5.80
N VAL A 6 12.43 -71.71 4.69
CA VAL A 6 12.74 -71.18 3.34
C VAL A 6 11.67 -70.21 2.82
N GLN A 7 10.43 -70.27 3.31
CA GLN A 7 9.38 -69.35 2.88
C GLN A 7 9.48 -67.97 3.56
N SER A 8 10.02 -67.86 4.77
CA SER A 8 10.24 -66.61 5.50
C SER A 8 11.28 -65.72 4.81
N LEU A 9 12.42 -66.29 4.45
CA LEU A 9 13.51 -65.56 3.75
C LEU A 9 13.12 -65.04 2.38
N LYS A 10 12.24 -65.71 1.66
CA LYS A 10 11.73 -65.24 0.37
C LYS A 10 10.75 -64.07 0.51
N LYS A 11 9.95 -64.02 1.59
CA LYS A 11 9.06 -62.91 1.88
C LYS A 11 9.84 -61.66 2.32
N GLU A 12 10.87 -61.80 3.14
CA GLU A 12 11.73 -60.70 3.55
C GLU A 12 12.53 -60.09 2.39
N ALA A 13 13.10 -60.96 1.52
CA ALA A 13 13.80 -60.48 0.31
C ALA A 13 12.87 -59.77 -0.70
N ALA A 14 11.60 -60.17 -0.80
CA ALA A 14 10.60 -59.50 -1.65
C ALA A 14 10.17 -58.18 -1.04
N MET A 15 10.06 -58.09 0.30
CA MET A 15 9.74 -56.86 1.00
C MET A 15 10.88 -55.84 0.91
N PHE A 16 12.13 -56.28 1.05
CA PHE A 16 13.34 -55.43 0.89
C PHE A 16 13.46 -54.86 -0.53
N LYS A 17 13.18 -55.69 -1.56
CA LYS A 17 13.13 -55.20 -2.96
C LYS A 17 12.01 -54.20 -3.23
N ARG A 18 10.92 -54.31 -2.53
CA ARG A 18 9.77 -53.35 -2.61
C ARG A 18 10.11 -52.03 -1.95
N TYR A 19 10.79 -52.04 -0.81
CA TYR A 19 11.25 -50.84 -0.12
C TYR A 19 12.44 -50.18 -0.84
N ALA A 20 13.35 -50.93 -1.42
CA ALA A 20 14.43 -50.41 -2.25
C ALA A 20 13.90 -49.72 -3.52
N LYS A 21 12.85 -50.26 -4.17
CA LYS A 21 12.19 -49.61 -5.31
C LYS A 21 11.42 -48.36 -4.88
N LEU A 22 10.80 -48.34 -3.69
CA LEU A 22 10.10 -47.16 -3.15
C LEU A 22 11.09 -46.05 -2.77
N PHE A 23 12.28 -46.43 -2.23
CA PHE A 23 13.33 -45.49 -1.87
C PHE A 23 14.02 -44.90 -3.12
N CYS A 24 14.20 -45.69 -4.17
CA CYS A 24 14.68 -45.18 -5.46
C CYS A 24 13.65 -44.29 -6.16
N LEU A 25 12.36 -44.57 -6.03
CA LEU A 25 11.31 -43.71 -6.58
C LEU A 25 11.20 -42.35 -5.81
N LEU A 26 11.38 -42.37 -4.48
CA LEU A 26 11.44 -41.17 -3.65
C LEU A 26 12.73 -40.35 -3.87
N ALA A 27 13.86 -41.02 -4.16
CA ALA A 27 15.11 -40.32 -4.49
C ALA A 27 15.12 -39.73 -5.90
N VAL A 28 14.35 -40.27 -6.86
CA VAL A 28 14.21 -39.73 -8.20
C VAL A 28 13.18 -38.58 -8.24
N THR A 29 12.17 -38.56 -7.37
CA THR A 29 11.22 -37.44 -7.25
C THR A 29 11.82 -36.24 -6.52
N SER A 30 12.88 -36.43 -5.72
CA SER A 30 13.62 -35.29 -5.11
C SER A 30 14.66 -34.65 -6.02
N LEU A 31 14.94 -35.21 -7.18
CA LEU A 31 15.90 -34.67 -8.18
C LEU A 31 15.24 -33.86 -9.31
N PHE A 32 13.92 -33.74 -9.30
CA PHE A 32 13.15 -32.82 -10.16
C PHE A 32 12.50 -31.68 -9.40
N MET A 33 13.11 -31.16 -8.34
CA MET A 33 13.01 -29.73 -8.08
C MET A 33 13.89 -29.07 -9.17
N ALA A 34 13.29 -28.81 -10.32
CA ALA A 34 13.85 -27.86 -11.26
C ALA A 34 14.21 -26.62 -10.43
N ALA A 35 15.47 -26.26 -10.38
CA ALA A 35 15.90 -25.00 -9.82
C ALA A 35 15.04 -23.96 -10.53
N GLN A 36 14.05 -23.39 -9.82
CA GLN A 36 13.31 -22.27 -10.35
C GLN A 36 14.36 -21.23 -10.68
N GLU A 37 14.45 -20.87 -11.95
CA GLU A 37 15.29 -19.76 -12.34
C GLU A 37 14.98 -18.59 -11.42
N PRO A 38 15.99 -17.90 -10.89
CA PRO A 38 15.75 -16.75 -10.06
C PRO A 38 14.81 -15.80 -10.80
N PRO A 39 13.77 -15.27 -10.15
CA PRO A 39 12.81 -14.41 -10.83
C PRO A 39 13.55 -13.30 -11.57
N ALA A 40 13.16 -13.06 -12.81
CA ALA A 40 13.76 -12.03 -13.64
C ALA A 40 13.84 -10.70 -12.86
N PRO A 41 14.93 -9.93 -12.96
CA PRO A 41 15.08 -8.69 -12.22
C PRO A 41 14.02 -7.67 -12.68
N VAL A 42 13.53 -6.86 -11.74
CA VAL A 42 12.70 -5.69 -12.08
C VAL A 42 13.58 -4.64 -12.74
N ASN A 43 13.18 -4.16 -13.91
CA ASN A 43 13.87 -3.08 -14.59
C ASN A 43 13.73 -1.77 -13.81
N PRO A 44 14.82 -1.04 -13.53
CA PRO A 44 14.75 0.26 -12.88
C PRO A 44 13.99 1.26 -13.76
N SER A 45 13.43 2.30 -13.14
CA SER A 45 12.85 3.39 -13.93
C SER A 45 13.92 4.05 -14.80
N PRO A 46 13.61 4.39 -16.06
CA PRO A 46 14.52 5.17 -16.87
C PRO A 46 14.75 6.57 -16.27
N ASP A 47 15.83 7.22 -16.65
CA ASP A 47 16.02 8.61 -16.31
C ASP A 47 14.90 9.48 -16.89
N ARG A 48 14.49 10.50 -16.14
CA ARG A 48 13.45 11.44 -16.52
C ARG A 48 13.79 12.13 -17.83
N ARG A 49 12.95 11.95 -18.83
CA ARG A 49 13.14 12.50 -20.18
C ARG A 49 12.67 13.95 -20.26
N ALA A 50 13.12 14.67 -21.26
CA ALA A 50 12.59 15.98 -21.60
C ALA A 50 11.06 15.89 -21.80
N GLY A 51 10.30 16.79 -21.16
CA GLY A 51 8.83 16.79 -21.17
C GLY A 51 8.17 15.83 -20.17
N GLU A 52 8.93 15.10 -19.36
CA GLU A 52 8.43 14.35 -18.22
C GLU A 52 8.56 15.18 -16.94
N GLY A 53 7.66 16.13 -16.75
CA GLY A 53 7.68 17.10 -15.66
C GLY A 53 8.50 18.35 -15.99
N GLU A 54 8.03 19.50 -15.50
CA GLU A 54 8.64 20.82 -15.67
C GLU A 54 9.13 21.37 -14.34
N GLY A 55 10.33 21.92 -14.31
CA GLY A 55 10.94 22.48 -13.11
C GLY A 55 12.00 21.56 -12.47
N PRO A 56 12.41 21.78 -11.20
CA PRO A 56 11.89 22.84 -10.33
C PRO A 56 12.21 24.23 -10.90
N PHE A 57 11.39 25.21 -10.56
CA PHE A 57 11.55 26.60 -11.02
C PHE A 57 12.19 27.43 -9.91
N ASP A 58 12.96 28.47 -10.26
CA ASP A 58 13.45 29.44 -9.28
C ASP A 58 12.30 30.03 -8.48
N ARG A 59 11.19 30.35 -9.20
CA ARG A 59 9.96 30.81 -8.59
C ARG A 59 8.74 30.37 -9.40
N MET A 60 7.86 29.59 -8.80
CA MET A 60 6.55 29.22 -9.35
C MET A 60 5.45 29.85 -8.50
N VAL A 61 4.40 30.37 -9.14
CA VAL A 61 3.22 30.90 -8.43
C VAL A 61 1.96 30.22 -8.94
N ILE A 62 1.21 29.60 -8.02
CA ILE A 62 -0.12 29.03 -8.28
C ILE A 62 -1.13 30.08 -7.85
N ARG A 63 -1.97 30.55 -8.79
CA ARG A 63 -2.82 31.72 -8.64
C ARG A 63 -4.27 31.39 -8.36
N GLY A 64 -4.86 32.00 -7.32
CA GLY A 64 -6.31 32.03 -7.09
C GLY A 64 -6.95 30.68 -6.80
N ILE A 65 -6.19 29.74 -6.28
CA ILE A 65 -6.64 28.35 -6.06
C ILE A 65 -7.38 28.20 -4.73
N THR A 66 -8.29 27.21 -4.64
CA THR A 66 -8.89 26.79 -3.37
C THR A 66 -8.01 25.72 -2.70
N MET A 67 -7.50 26.01 -1.51
CA MET A 67 -6.57 25.17 -0.79
C MET A 67 -7.27 24.31 0.27
N ILE A 68 -7.01 23.00 0.23
CA ILE A 68 -7.27 22.02 1.29
C ILE A 68 -5.91 21.67 1.87
N ASP A 69 -5.59 22.18 3.05
CA ASP A 69 -4.22 22.18 3.57
C ASP A 69 -3.72 20.84 4.13
N GLY A 70 -4.56 19.81 4.17
CA GLY A 70 -4.22 18.48 4.68
C GLY A 70 -4.38 18.30 6.20
N THR A 71 -4.72 19.36 6.94
CA THR A 71 -4.91 19.27 8.42
C THR A 71 -6.29 18.77 8.84
N GLY A 72 -7.25 18.71 7.90
CA GLY A 72 -8.65 18.48 8.15
C GLY A 72 -9.45 19.77 8.36
N SER A 73 -8.80 20.92 8.25
CA SER A 73 -9.45 22.24 8.30
C SER A 73 -10.29 22.51 7.06
N PRO A 74 -11.33 23.36 7.14
CA PRO A 74 -12.11 23.77 5.98
C PRO A 74 -11.25 24.38 4.87
N PRO A 75 -11.64 24.23 3.59
CA PRO A 75 -10.95 24.82 2.47
C PRO A 75 -10.82 26.35 2.58
N ARG A 76 -9.73 26.88 2.08
CA ARG A 76 -9.50 28.33 1.99
C ARG A 76 -9.21 28.74 0.56
N GLY A 77 -9.82 29.80 0.09
CA GLY A 77 -9.58 30.35 -1.24
C GLY A 77 -10.33 31.66 -1.47
N PRO A 78 -9.94 32.42 -2.49
CA PRO A 78 -8.76 32.21 -3.33
C PRO A 78 -7.45 32.48 -2.58
N VAL A 79 -6.45 31.60 -2.80
CA VAL A 79 -5.09 31.81 -2.29
C VAL A 79 -4.09 31.77 -3.45
N ASP A 80 -3.00 32.52 -3.31
CA ASP A 80 -1.81 32.36 -4.15
C ASP A 80 -0.74 31.60 -3.36
N ILE A 81 -0.12 30.59 -3.99
CA ILE A 81 0.95 29.81 -3.38
C ILE A 81 2.24 30.06 -4.15
N VAL A 82 3.26 30.51 -3.44
CA VAL A 82 4.60 30.74 -3.98
C VAL A 82 5.50 29.58 -3.62
N VAL A 83 6.15 29.02 -4.62
CA VAL A 83 7.16 27.96 -4.49
C VAL A 83 8.49 28.50 -5.01
N GLU A 84 9.56 28.32 -4.24
CA GLU A 84 10.93 28.62 -4.65
C GLU A 84 11.77 27.36 -4.59
N GLY A 85 12.29 26.95 -5.74
CA GLY A 85 12.92 25.65 -5.89
C GLY A 85 11.96 24.51 -5.53
N ASN A 86 12.25 23.78 -4.48
CA ASN A 86 11.43 22.65 -4.03
C ASN A 86 10.58 22.96 -2.76
N ARG A 87 10.54 24.24 -2.30
CA ARG A 87 9.84 24.58 -1.05
C ARG A 87 8.75 25.62 -1.24
N ILE A 88 7.71 25.47 -0.42
CA ILE A 88 6.65 26.47 -0.29
C ILE A 88 7.23 27.69 0.41
N ARG A 89 7.29 28.80 -0.28
CA ARG A 89 7.78 30.07 0.27
C ARG A 89 6.69 30.81 1.04
N GLU A 90 5.51 30.87 0.43
CA GLU A 90 4.39 31.66 0.95
C GLU A 90 3.05 31.05 0.55
N VAL A 91 2.04 31.17 1.42
CA VAL A 91 0.62 30.92 1.13
C VAL A 91 -0.12 32.17 1.49
N LYS A 92 -0.65 32.88 0.51
CA LYS A 92 -1.26 34.20 0.68
C LYS A 92 -2.71 34.20 0.28
N SER A 93 -3.59 34.62 1.20
CA SER A 93 -4.99 34.92 0.89
C SER A 93 -5.05 36.18 0.03
N VAL A 94 -5.74 36.11 -1.10
CA VAL A 94 -5.82 37.23 -2.06
C VAL A 94 -7.24 37.74 -2.27
N GLY A 95 -8.19 37.20 -1.52
CA GLY A 95 -9.59 37.58 -1.57
C GLY A 95 -10.46 36.69 -0.69
N SER A 96 -11.76 36.75 -0.91
CA SER A 96 -12.75 35.82 -0.34
C SER A 96 -13.69 35.34 -1.45
N PRO A 97 -14.43 34.25 -1.26
CA PRO A 97 -15.35 33.72 -2.28
C PRO A 97 -16.41 34.74 -2.77
N SER A 98 -16.69 35.76 -1.97
CA SER A 98 -17.70 36.80 -2.26
C SER A 98 -17.11 38.17 -2.60
N ALA A 99 -15.78 38.32 -2.65
CA ALA A 99 -15.10 39.58 -2.91
C ALA A 99 -14.15 39.48 -4.12
N THR A 100 -13.97 40.61 -4.81
CA THR A 100 -13.00 40.72 -5.88
C THR A 100 -11.59 40.45 -5.35
N ILE A 101 -10.76 39.76 -6.13
CA ILE A 101 -9.36 39.54 -5.82
C ILE A 101 -8.64 40.89 -5.75
N ASP A 102 -7.93 41.15 -4.66
CA ASP A 102 -7.06 42.32 -4.56
C ASP A 102 -5.74 42.06 -5.31
N GLU A 103 -5.66 42.57 -6.52
CA GLU A 103 -4.49 42.42 -7.38
C GLU A 103 -3.21 43.04 -6.78
N LYS A 104 -3.34 44.04 -5.90
CA LYS A 104 -2.19 44.66 -5.20
C LYS A 104 -1.67 43.78 -4.07
N ALA A 105 -2.51 42.91 -3.52
CA ALA A 105 -2.12 41.99 -2.48
C ALA A 105 -1.41 40.73 -3.02
N ARG A 106 -1.43 40.50 -4.34
CA ARG A 106 -0.86 39.28 -4.94
C ARG A 106 0.67 39.28 -4.87
N PRO A 107 1.29 38.09 -4.66
CA PRO A 107 2.73 37.94 -4.78
C PRO A 107 3.24 38.35 -6.19
N ALA A 108 4.49 38.80 -6.28
CA ALA A 108 5.14 39.08 -7.53
C ALA A 108 5.11 37.87 -8.48
N LYS A 109 5.17 38.10 -9.78
CA LYS A 109 5.20 37.04 -10.82
C LYS A 109 6.40 36.10 -10.63
N GLY A 110 6.18 34.82 -10.96
CA GLY A 110 7.23 33.83 -11.05
C GLY A 110 7.71 33.59 -12.48
N THR A 111 8.75 32.78 -12.62
CA THR A 111 9.19 32.25 -13.92
C THR A 111 8.21 31.23 -14.49
N LYS A 112 7.40 30.60 -13.60
CA LYS A 112 6.25 29.75 -13.94
C LYS A 112 5.02 30.24 -13.18
N GLU A 113 3.91 30.35 -13.87
CA GLU A 113 2.61 30.62 -13.26
C GLU A 113 1.61 29.53 -13.64
N ILE A 114 0.80 29.10 -12.68
CA ILE A 114 -0.31 28.17 -12.87
C ILE A 114 -1.58 28.91 -12.47
N ASP A 115 -2.52 29.06 -13.40
CA ASP A 115 -3.86 29.54 -13.09
C ASP A 115 -4.62 28.43 -12.38
N GLY A 116 -4.91 28.65 -11.10
CA GLY A 116 -5.66 27.76 -10.23
C GLY A 116 -7.12 28.18 -10.02
N THR A 117 -7.58 29.20 -10.76
CA THR A 117 -8.96 29.69 -10.62
C THR A 117 -9.97 28.56 -10.85
N GLY A 118 -10.86 28.36 -9.87
CA GLY A 118 -11.85 27.27 -9.88
C GLY A 118 -11.28 25.87 -9.59
N MET A 119 -9.98 25.74 -9.31
CA MET A 119 -9.34 24.47 -9.00
C MET A 119 -9.11 24.32 -7.48
N TYR A 120 -8.79 23.08 -7.10
CA TYR A 120 -8.47 22.69 -5.72
C TYR A 120 -7.05 22.16 -5.66
N ILE A 121 -6.33 22.54 -4.59
CA ILE A 121 -4.99 22.04 -4.30
C ILE A 121 -4.98 21.37 -2.93
N MET A 122 -4.30 20.23 -2.88
CA MET A 122 -4.08 19.43 -1.66
C MET A 122 -2.60 19.09 -1.55
N PRO A 123 -2.09 18.71 -0.35
CA PRO A 123 -0.77 18.09 -0.26
C PRO A 123 -0.70 16.85 -1.13
N GLY A 124 0.48 16.52 -1.63
CA GLY A 124 0.73 15.24 -2.29
C GLY A 124 0.34 14.06 -1.39
N PHE A 125 -0.32 13.06 -1.96
CA PHE A 125 -0.75 11.89 -1.21
C PHE A 125 0.43 11.03 -0.78
N VAL A 126 0.27 10.36 0.35
CA VAL A 126 1.24 9.44 0.93
C VAL A 126 0.61 8.06 1.03
N ASP A 127 1.17 7.09 0.31
CA ASP A 127 0.76 5.68 0.40
C ASP A 127 1.76 4.92 1.28
N PRO A 128 1.46 4.69 2.57
CA PRO A 128 2.39 4.07 3.49
C PRO A 128 2.43 2.54 3.41
N HIS A 129 1.76 1.94 2.43
CA HIS A 129 1.78 0.50 2.23
C HIS A 129 1.73 0.12 0.75
N VAL A 130 2.90 -0.08 0.16
CA VAL A 130 2.99 -0.45 -1.25
C VAL A 130 3.90 -1.67 -1.49
N HIS A 131 3.61 -2.34 -2.59
CA HIS A 131 4.44 -3.36 -3.23
C HIS A 131 4.54 -3.05 -4.72
N THR A 132 5.61 -3.43 -5.40
CA THR A 132 5.67 -3.32 -6.87
C THR A 132 5.18 -4.57 -7.59
N GLY A 133 4.92 -5.63 -6.84
CA GLY A 133 4.51 -6.92 -7.41
C GLY A 133 5.63 -7.74 -8.03
N GLY A 134 6.81 -7.17 -8.23
CA GLY A 134 7.97 -7.85 -8.81
C GLY A 134 7.81 -8.15 -10.30
N ALA A 135 8.84 -8.74 -10.90
CA ALA A 135 8.92 -9.04 -12.33
C ALA A 135 7.75 -9.85 -12.90
N PRO A 136 7.18 -10.85 -12.21
CA PRO A 136 6.04 -11.60 -12.75
C PRO A 136 4.77 -10.77 -12.98
N LYS A 137 4.59 -9.66 -12.28
CA LYS A 137 3.41 -8.80 -12.38
C LYS A 137 3.71 -7.50 -13.12
N ALA A 138 4.76 -6.80 -12.68
CA ALA A 138 5.17 -5.50 -13.18
C ALA A 138 6.69 -5.49 -13.35
N PRO A 139 7.21 -5.91 -14.52
CA PRO A 139 8.65 -6.02 -14.76
C PRO A 139 9.37 -4.67 -14.81
N ASP A 140 8.64 -3.57 -15.03
CA ASP A 140 9.20 -2.24 -15.16
C ASP A 140 8.74 -1.33 -14.00
N ALA A 141 9.66 -0.81 -13.21
CA ALA A 141 9.34 0.11 -12.11
C ALA A 141 8.69 1.42 -12.62
N GLU A 142 9.03 1.87 -13.83
CA GLU A 142 8.42 3.05 -14.48
C GLU A 142 6.90 2.95 -14.52
N TYR A 143 6.35 1.78 -14.84
CA TYR A 143 4.91 1.55 -14.90
C TYR A 143 4.23 1.84 -13.57
N VAL A 144 4.76 1.29 -12.50
CA VAL A 144 4.20 1.45 -11.15
C VAL A 144 4.36 2.89 -10.66
N HIS A 145 5.53 3.47 -10.85
CA HIS A 145 5.84 4.84 -10.43
C HIS A 145 4.95 5.86 -11.13
N LYS A 146 4.74 5.71 -12.44
CA LYS A 146 3.86 6.61 -13.20
C LYS A 146 2.40 6.48 -12.79
N LEU A 147 1.92 5.28 -12.45
CA LEU A 147 0.56 5.08 -11.94
C LEU A 147 0.36 5.78 -10.60
N TRP A 148 1.31 5.67 -9.66
CA TRP A 148 1.23 6.41 -8.39
C TRP A 148 1.22 7.92 -8.62
N MET A 149 2.17 8.44 -9.41
CA MET A 149 2.27 9.87 -9.71
C MET A 149 1.03 10.39 -10.44
N ALA A 150 0.42 9.60 -11.33
CA ALA A 150 -0.80 9.98 -12.05
C ALA A 150 -2.04 10.09 -11.14
N HIS A 151 -1.98 9.51 -9.94
CA HIS A 151 -3.02 9.59 -8.92
C HIS A 151 -2.64 10.49 -7.73
N GLY A 152 -1.63 11.35 -7.90
CA GLY A 152 -1.25 12.32 -6.88
C GLY A 152 -0.41 11.78 -5.74
N VAL A 153 0.03 10.52 -5.79
CA VAL A 153 0.89 9.93 -4.75
C VAL A 153 2.33 10.42 -4.93
N THR A 154 2.82 11.21 -3.98
CA THR A 154 4.16 11.82 -4.01
C THR A 154 5.14 11.17 -3.05
N ALA A 155 4.68 10.35 -2.13
CA ALA A 155 5.53 9.57 -1.23
C ALA A 155 4.92 8.19 -0.98
N VAL A 156 5.78 7.16 -0.92
CA VAL A 156 5.37 5.78 -0.67
C VAL A 156 6.31 5.08 0.31
N ARG A 157 5.76 4.13 1.08
CA ARG A 157 6.52 3.22 1.95
C ARG A 157 6.29 1.79 1.50
N GLY A 158 7.37 1.08 1.19
CA GLY A 158 7.27 -0.32 0.78
C GLY A 158 8.44 -1.17 1.22
N VAL A 159 8.26 -2.49 1.09
CA VAL A 159 9.37 -3.45 1.15
C VAL A 159 10.24 -3.31 -0.10
N PRO A 160 11.51 -3.76 -0.07
CA PRO A 160 12.36 -3.75 -1.26
C PRO A 160 11.70 -4.43 -2.45
N PHE A 161 11.73 -3.77 -3.60
CA PHE A 161 11.02 -4.21 -4.79
C PHE A 161 11.75 -5.33 -5.55
N ALA A 162 13.07 -5.15 -5.73
CA ALA A 162 13.93 -6.11 -6.42
C ALA A 162 15.24 -6.35 -5.63
N GLY A 163 15.13 -6.40 -4.31
CA GLY A 163 16.25 -6.43 -3.38
C GLY A 163 16.52 -5.09 -2.71
N LEU A 164 17.27 -5.13 -1.62
CA LEU A 164 17.52 -3.96 -0.79
C LEU A 164 18.39 -2.93 -1.52
N ASP A 165 19.52 -3.35 -2.06
CA ASP A 165 20.48 -2.44 -2.72
C ASP A 165 19.86 -1.79 -3.98
N TRP A 166 19.01 -2.52 -4.72
CA TRP A 166 18.24 -1.98 -5.83
C TRP A 166 17.29 -0.88 -5.34
N SER A 167 16.52 -1.14 -4.29
CA SER A 167 15.52 -0.21 -3.78
C SER A 167 16.15 1.05 -3.19
N LEU A 168 17.30 0.93 -2.54
CA LEU A 168 18.05 2.07 -2.03
C LEU A 168 18.58 2.96 -3.17
N ARG A 169 19.04 2.36 -4.28
CA ARG A 169 19.44 3.13 -5.47
C ARG A 169 18.25 3.88 -6.11
N GLU A 170 17.10 3.22 -6.28
CA GLU A 170 15.91 3.90 -6.83
C GLU A 170 15.40 5.01 -5.90
N ARG A 171 15.48 4.81 -4.57
CA ARG A 171 15.18 5.86 -3.60
C ARG A 171 16.06 7.10 -3.81
N GLU A 172 17.36 6.91 -3.96
CA GLU A 172 18.29 8.02 -4.22
C GLU A 172 18.01 8.73 -5.55
N ARG A 173 17.73 7.96 -6.60
CA ARG A 173 17.38 8.52 -7.91
C ARG A 173 16.07 9.31 -7.84
N SER A 174 15.08 8.81 -7.12
CA SER A 174 13.82 9.53 -6.88
C SER A 174 14.04 10.80 -6.04
N ALA A 175 14.86 10.73 -4.98
CA ALA A 175 15.17 11.88 -4.13
C ALA A 175 15.91 12.99 -4.88
N LYS A 176 16.70 12.63 -5.89
CA LYS A 176 17.40 13.56 -6.80
C LYS A 176 16.55 13.99 -8.01
N ASN A 177 15.29 13.53 -8.07
CA ASN A 177 14.38 13.75 -9.20
C ASN A 177 14.96 13.32 -10.57
N GLN A 178 15.82 12.31 -10.56
CA GLN A 178 16.41 11.72 -11.78
C GLN A 178 15.40 10.82 -12.51
N ILE A 179 14.36 10.36 -11.83
CA ILE A 179 13.30 9.49 -12.36
C ILE A 179 11.92 10.08 -12.06
N VAL A 180 10.92 9.69 -12.83
CA VAL A 180 9.51 10.00 -12.54
C VAL A 180 9.02 8.97 -11.51
N ALA A 181 9.05 9.34 -10.23
CA ALA A 181 8.65 8.46 -9.14
C ALA A 181 8.25 9.28 -7.90
N PRO A 182 7.36 8.74 -7.03
CA PRO A 182 7.15 9.29 -5.70
C PRO A 182 8.44 9.17 -4.87
N ARG A 183 8.52 9.88 -3.76
CA ARG A 183 9.58 9.71 -2.76
C ARG A 183 9.46 8.34 -2.11
N LEU A 184 10.52 7.53 -2.17
CA LEU A 184 10.51 6.15 -1.70
C LEU A 184 11.04 6.06 -0.27
N PHE A 185 10.31 5.36 0.60
CA PHE A 185 10.75 4.96 1.93
C PHE A 185 10.88 3.44 1.97
N VAL A 186 12.09 2.95 2.23
CA VAL A 186 12.43 1.52 2.15
C VAL A 186 12.38 0.89 3.55
N TYR A 187 11.39 0.02 3.76
CA TYR A 187 11.22 -0.75 4.99
C TYR A 187 11.60 -2.20 4.76
N GLN A 188 12.67 -2.65 5.40
CA GLN A 188 13.22 -4.01 5.20
C GLN A 188 12.53 -5.02 6.10
N ARG A 189 12.34 -6.24 5.60
CA ARG A 189 11.88 -7.37 6.42
C ARG A 189 13.02 -7.85 7.32
N PRO A 190 12.72 -8.23 8.61
CA PRO A 190 13.73 -8.75 9.52
C PRO A 190 14.48 -9.95 8.95
N PHE A 191 15.77 -10.02 9.25
CA PHE A 191 16.69 -11.10 8.88
C PHE A 191 16.83 -11.33 7.37
N THR A 192 16.54 -10.33 6.55
CA THR A 192 16.69 -10.36 5.09
C THR A 192 17.47 -9.13 4.60
N GLY A 193 17.91 -9.17 3.34
CA GLY A 193 18.57 -8.06 2.66
C GLY A 193 19.88 -8.46 1.99
N ASP A 194 20.25 -7.73 0.93
CA ASP A 194 21.43 -8.02 0.14
C ASP A 194 22.71 -7.89 0.98
N GLY A 195 23.44 -8.99 1.13
CA GLY A 195 24.65 -9.07 1.95
C GLY A 195 24.42 -9.45 3.41
N TRP A 196 23.19 -9.64 3.87
CA TRP A 196 22.91 -10.27 5.16
C TRP A 196 23.06 -11.79 5.05
N LYS A 197 23.81 -12.39 5.99
CA LYS A 197 23.87 -13.86 6.11
C LYS A 197 22.87 -14.29 7.16
N ASP A 198 21.74 -14.84 6.72
CA ASP A 198 20.70 -15.34 7.63
C ASP A 198 21.20 -16.57 8.42
N SER A 199 20.63 -16.77 9.59
CA SER A 199 20.86 -17.92 10.46
C SER A 199 19.53 -18.59 10.77
N PRO A 200 19.46 -19.93 10.79
CA PRO A 200 18.26 -20.63 11.21
C PRO A 200 17.95 -20.41 12.71
N ALA A 201 18.98 -20.15 13.53
CA ALA A 201 18.81 -19.85 14.94
C ALA A 201 18.61 -18.35 15.15
N ARG A 202 17.35 -17.91 15.17
CA ARG A 202 17.00 -16.51 15.43
C ARG A 202 16.92 -16.24 16.92
N THR A 203 17.75 -15.33 17.39
CA THR A 203 17.82 -14.92 18.79
C THR A 203 17.63 -13.41 18.94
N PRO A 204 17.26 -12.90 20.14
CA PRO A 204 17.20 -11.46 20.39
C PRO A 204 18.53 -10.74 20.11
N GLN A 205 19.67 -11.38 20.36
CA GLN A 205 20.99 -10.83 20.03
C GLN A 205 21.19 -10.69 18.51
N LEU A 206 20.87 -11.74 17.76
CA LEU A 206 20.96 -11.70 16.29
C LEU A 206 19.98 -10.66 15.70
N ALA A 207 18.80 -10.50 16.30
CA ALA A 207 17.84 -9.47 15.93
C ALA A 207 18.42 -8.06 16.04
N ARG A 208 19.10 -7.74 17.15
CA ARG A 208 19.78 -6.45 17.33
C ARG A 208 20.93 -6.25 16.32
N GLN A 209 21.73 -7.27 16.08
CA GLN A 209 22.80 -7.22 15.07
C GLN A 209 22.24 -6.97 13.66
N TRP A 210 21.10 -7.60 13.32
CA TRP A 210 20.45 -7.35 12.04
C TRP A 210 19.96 -5.91 11.91
N VAL A 211 19.36 -5.34 12.97
CA VAL A 211 18.90 -3.95 12.94
C VAL A 211 20.07 -2.99 12.77
N GLU A 212 21.15 -3.20 13.48
CA GLU A 212 22.38 -2.40 13.33
C GLU A 212 22.91 -2.46 11.89
N TRP A 213 23.00 -3.66 11.33
CA TRP A 213 23.42 -3.86 9.95
C TRP A 213 22.48 -3.16 8.95
N ALA A 214 21.17 -3.33 9.09
CA ALA A 214 20.17 -2.74 8.21
C ALA A 214 20.15 -1.20 8.30
N ALA A 215 20.32 -0.65 9.50
CA ALA A 215 20.47 0.79 9.72
C ALA A 215 21.70 1.35 9.01
N LYS A 216 22.85 0.64 9.09
CA LYS A 216 24.09 1.02 8.36
C LYS A 216 23.92 0.92 6.83
N LYS A 217 23.08 0.02 6.33
CA LYS A 217 22.68 -0.03 4.92
C LYS A 217 21.82 1.17 4.52
N GLY A 218 21.17 1.83 5.49
CA GLY A 218 20.39 3.05 5.27
C GLY A 218 18.89 2.80 5.01
N ILE A 219 18.31 1.75 5.57
CA ILE A 219 16.85 1.56 5.53
C ILE A 219 16.12 2.67 6.30
N ASP A 220 14.84 2.89 5.97
CA ASP A 220 13.99 3.88 6.65
C ASP A 220 13.21 3.26 7.82
N GLY A 221 13.06 1.94 7.83
CA GLY A 221 12.32 1.24 8.88
C GLY A 221 12.22 -0.27 8.65
N ILE A 222 11.42 -0.91 9.50
CA ILE A 222 11.23 -2.36 9.52
C ILE A 222 9.78 -2.71 9.20
N LYS A 223 9.58 -3.61 8.22
CA LYS A 223 8.29 -4.23 7.88
C LYS A 223 8.24 -5.62 8.49
N PHE A 224 7.53 -5.76 9.59
CA PHE A 224 7.32 -7.04 10.25
C PHE A 224 6.28 -7.90 9.52
N GLY A 225 6.49 -9.22 9.51
CA GLY A 225 5.46 -10.25 9.38
C GLY A 225 5.20 -10.86 10.76
N ALA A 226 4.76 -12.13 10.79
CA ALA A 226 4.71 -12.91 12.03
C ALA A 226 6.08 -12.99 12.68
N GLN A 227 6.16 -12.65 13.97
CA GLN A 227 7.37 -12.73 14.77
C GLN A 227 7.04 -13.31 16.14
N ASP A 228 8.03 -13.94 16.77
CA ASP A 228 7.95 -14.23 18.19
C ASP A 228 8.04 -12.93 18.99
N PRO A 229 7.27 -12.81 20.11
CA PRO A 229 7.24 -11.57 20.89
C PRO A 229 8.61 -11.10 21.37
N GLU A 230 9.50 -12.00 21.76
CA GLU A 230 10.86 -11.68 22.19
C GLU A 230 11.72 -11.12 21.06
N LEU A 231 11.58 -11.68 19.85
CA LEU A 231 12.29 -11.17 18.68
C LEU A 231 11.75 -9.80 18.27
N MET A 232 10.43 -9.61 18.28
CA MET A 232 9.83 -8.32 17.96
C MET A 232 10.25 -7.26 18.97
N ALA A 233 10.27 -7.57 20.26
CA ALA A 233 10.74 -6.67 21.31
C ALA A 233 12.20 -6.23 21.07
N ALA A 234 13.09 -7.19 20.76
CA ALA A 234 14.49 -6.89 20.49
C ALA A 234 14.69 -6.04 19.21
N LEU A 235 13.94 -6.35 18.15
CA LEU A 235 13.97 -5.60 16.89
C LEU A 235 13.48 -4.17 17.09
N LEU A 236 12.35 -3.95 17.79
CA LEU A 236 11.76 -2.64 18.03
C LEU A 236 12.61 -1.78 18.95
N ASP A 237 13.13 -2.36 20.04
CA ASP A 237 14.02 -1.67 20.96
C ASP A 237 15.30 -1.18 20.25
N GLU A 238 15.91 -2.03 19.42
CA GLU A 238 17.10 -1.65 18.65
C GLU A 238 16.76 -0.64 17.54
N ALA A 239 15.64 -0.81 16.83
CA ALA A 239 15.18 0.10 15.78
C ALA A 239 15.03 1.54 16.28
N LYS A 240 14.54 1.70 17.51
CA LYS A 240 14.39 3.01 18.17
C LYS A 240 15.73 3.75 18.31
N LYS A 241 16.83 3.05 18.59
CA LYS A 241 18.18 3.66 18.73
C LYS A 241 18.67 4.26 17.40
N TYR A 242 18.24 3.68 16.28
CA TYR A 242 18.61 4.14 14.94
C TYR A 242 17.52 5.01 14.28
N SER A 243 16.50 5.45 15.02
CA SER A 243 15.38 6.25 14.48
C SER A 243 14.69 5.60 13.28
N LEU A 244 14.56 4.28 13.29
CA LEU A 244 13.86 3.51 12.25
C LEU A 244 12.37 3.42 12.57
N GLY A 245 11.55 3.61 11.54
CA GLY A 245 10.11 3.38 11.65
C GLY A 245 9.77 1.88 11.73
N SER A 246 8.52 1.58 12.13
CA SER A 246 8.03 0.20 12.22
C SER A 246 6.60 0.07 11.75
N THR A 247 6.33 -1.00 11.02
CA THR A 247 4.98 -1.38 10.57
C THR A 247 4.87 -2.90 10.54
N ALA A 248 3.69 -3.45 10.84
CA ALA A 248 3.51 -4.90 10.90
C ALA A 248 2.28 -5.37 10.15
N HIS A 249 2.51 -6.37 9.28
CA HIS A 249 1.52 -7.34 8.84
C HIS A 249 1.63 -8.53 9.80
N LEU A 250 0.86 -8.53 10.90
CA LEU A 250 1.02 -9.53 11.97
C LEU A 250 0.70 -10.95 11.53
N ASP A 251 -0.06 -11.11 10.45
CA ASP A 251 -0.65 -12.30 9.84
C ASP A 251 -1.43 -13.23 10.79
N GLN A 252 -2.18 -14.16 10.19
CA GLN A 252 -3.07 -15.03 10.98
C GLN A 252 -2.34 -16.07 11.84
N MET A 253 -1.12 -16.47 11.45
CA MET A 253 -0.31 -17.38 12.28
C MET A 253 0.38 -16.62 13.42
N GLY A 254 0.82 -15.38 13.15
CA GLY A 254 1.52 -14.56 14.13
C GLY A 254 0.63 -14.15 15.29
N VAL A 255 -0.63 -13.78 14.99
CA VAL A 255 -1.59 -13.30 16.02
C VAL A 255 -2.06 -14.37 17.01
N VAL A 256 -1.76 -15.63 16.76
CA VAL A 256 -1.93 -16.70 17.76
C VAL A 256 -1.01 -16.50 18.97
N ARG A 257 0.16 -15.90 18.76
CA ARG A 257 1.18 -15.67 19.80
C ARG A 257 1.22 -14.21 20.29
N MET A 258 0.85 -13.27 19.43
CA MET A 258 0.93 -11.84 19.71
C MET A 258 -0.08 -11.10 18.86
N ASN A 259 -1.12 -10.55 19.47
CA ASN A 259 -2.10 -9.72 18.79
C ASN A 259 -1.65 -8.26 18.66
N ALA A 260 -2.50 -7.39 18.08
CA ALA A 260 -2.13 -5.99 17.86
C ALA A 260 -1.93 -5.19 19.16
N ARG A 261 -2.68 -5.50 20.23
CA ARG A 261 -2.49 -4.89 21.57
C ARG A 261 -1.10 -5.16 22.11
N ASP A 262 -0.64 -6.41 21.99
CA ASP A 262 0.67 -6.81 22.49
C ASP A 262 1.79 -6.14 21.67
N ALA A 263 1.65 -6.14 20.34
CA ALA A 263 2.63 -5.55 19.44
C ALA A 263 2.82 -4.04 19.68
N VAL A 264 1.74 -3.29 19.90
CA VAL A 264 1.85 -1.84 20.17
C VAL A 264 2.46 -1.54 21.55
N ARG A 265 2.25 -2.41 22.54
CA ARG A 265 2.91 -2.34 23.86
C ARG A 265 4.41 -2.54 23.73
N LEU A 266 4.87 -3.33 22.78
CA LEU A 266 6.30 -3.49 22.45
C LEU A 266 6.89 -2.28 21.71
N GLY A 267 6.04 -1.34 21.26
CA GLY A 267 6.47 -0.11 20.57
C GLY A 267 6.27 -0.11 19.06
N LEU A 268 5.42 -1.01 18.52
CA LEU A 268 5.06 -0.99 17.10
C LEU A 268 4.37 0.33 16.73
N GLY A 269 4.90 1.04 15.73
CA GLY A 269 4.37 2.35 15.32
C GLY A 269 3.14 2.29 14.44
N THR A 270 3.06 1.32 13.52
CA THR A 270 1.93 1.17 12.59
C THR A 270 1.41 -0.26 12.59
N VAL A 271 0.11 -0.44 12.82
CA VAL A 271 -0.59 -1.71 12.62
C VAL A 271 -1.21 -1.70 11.24
N THR A 272 -0.86 -2.69 10.42
CA THR A 272 -1.33 -2.81 9.05
C THR A 272 -2.43 -3.87 8.97
N HIS A 273 -3.44 -3.63 8.14
CA HIS A 273 -4.60 -4.49 7.96
C HIS A 273 -5.44 -4.61 9.24
N TYR A 274 -6.15 -5.72 9.37
CA TYR A 274 -6.98 -6.06 10.52
C TYR A 274 -6.30 -7.04 11.50
N TYR A 275 -5.19 -7.64 11.10
CA TYR A 275 -4.56 -8.71 11.87
C TYR A 275 -4.18 -8.27 13.27
N GLY A 276 -4.65 -9.04 14.24
CA GLY A 276 -4.44 -8.78 15.65
C GLY A 276 -5.44 -7.83 16.30
N ILE A 277 -6.26 -7.09 15.52
CA ILE A 277 -7.33 -6.24 16.08
C ILE A 277 -8.49 -7.10 16.54
N PHE A 278 -8.99 -7.98 15.67
CA PHE A 278 -10.10 -8.90 16.02
C PHE A 278 -9.66 -9.92 17.07
N GLU A 279 -8.43 -10.42 16.98
CA GLU A 279 -7.89 -11.36 17.96
C GLU A 279 -7.70 -10.73 19.34
N ALA A 280 -7.41 -9.43 19.42
CA ALA A 280 -7.38 -8.69 20.69
C ALA A 280 -8.77 -8.48 21.32
N LEU A 281 -9.83 -8.71 20.56
CA LEU A 281 -11.23 -8.54 20.95
C LEU A 281 -12.00 -9.84 21.08
N LEU A 282 -11.39 -11.02 20.90
CA LEU A 282 -12.07 -12.32 21.04
C LEU A 282 -12.75 -12.43 22.41
N ARG A 283 -14.03 -12.86 22.41
CA ARG A 283 -14.88 -12.85 23.61
C ARG A 283 -14.67 -14.09 24.47
N ASP A 284 -14.79 -15.25 23.88
CA ASP A 284 -14.80 -16.53 24.61
C ASP A 284 -13.59 -17.40 24.28
N TYR A 285 -12.62 -16.84 23.57
CA TYR A 285 -11.46 -17.55 23.02
C TYR A 285 -10.18 -16.76 23.26
N SER A 286 -9.09 -17.50 23.53
CA SER A 286 -7.74 -16.91 23.61
C SER A 286 -7.01 -16.88 22.26
N ILE A 287 -7.48 -17.70 21.29
CA ILE A 287 -6.97 -17.79 19.92
C ILE A 287 -8.16 -17.91 18.96
N GLN A 288 -7.92 -17.78 17.66
CA GLN A 288 -8.97 -17.89 16.65
C GLN A 288 -9.66 -19.27 16.72
N PRO A 289 -11.01 -19.29 16.83
CA PRO A 289 -11.79 -20.53 16.90
C PRO A 289 -12.04 -21.12 15.50
N TYR A 290 -10.97 -21.45 14.79
CA TYR A 290 -11.06 -22.06 13.47
C TYR A 290 -11.36 -23.56 13.55
N PRO A 291 -11.92 -24.17 12.48
CA PRO A 291 -12.14 -25.60 12.40
C PRO A 291 -10.84 -26.40 12.62
N VAL A 292 -10.96 -27.64 13.12
CA VAL A 292 -9.80 -28.49 13.42
C VAL A 292 -8.96 -28.86 12.18
N ASP A 293 -9.56 -28.81 11.00
CA ASP A 293 -8.92 -29.05 9.71
C ASP A 293 -8.41 -27.77 9.02
N HIS A 294 -8.41 -26.65 9.76
CA HIS A 294 -7.95 -25.37 9.22
C HIS A 294 -6.48 -25.44 8.76
N ASN A 295 -6.25 -25.01 7.53
CA ASN A 295 -4.94 -24.99 6.93
C ASN A 295 -4.51 -23.55 6.58
N TYR A 296 -3.60 -22.98 7.37
CA TYR A 296 -3.07 -21.63 7.14
C TYR A 296 -2.32 -21.47 5.82
N ASN A 297 -1.82 -22.55 5.21
CA ASN A 297 -1.17 -22.51 3.90
C ASN A 297 -2.17 -22.49 2.74
N ASN A 298 -3.45 -22.77 2.99
CA ASN A 298 -4.53 -22.64 2.01
C ASN A 298 -5.17 -21.26 2.15
N GLU A 299 -4.89 -20.36 1.22
CA GLU A 299 -5.38 -18.98 1.29
C GLU A 299 -6.91 -18.89 1.26
N GLN A 300 -7.59 -19.71 0.48
CA GLN A 300 -9.05 -19.73 0.48
C GLN A 300 -9.61 -20.10 1.84
N ASN A 301 -9.06 -21.15 2.47
CA ASN A 301 -9.44 -21.55 3.82
C ASN A 301 -9.14 -20.44 4.83
N ARG A 302 -7.94 -19.87 4.76
CA ARG A 302 -7.49 -18.80 5.64
C ARG A 302 -8.36 -17.55 5.57
N PHE A 303 -8.63 -17.04 4.36
CA PHE A 303 -9.45 -15.84 4.18
C PHE A 303 -10.96 -16.10 4.39
N GLY A 304 -11.45 -17.31 4.09
CA GLY A 304 -12.82 -17.68 4.39
C GLY A 304 -13.09 -17.76 5.89
N GLN A 305 -12.15 -18.27 6.68
CA GLN A 305 -12.32 -18.42 8.14
C GLN A 305 -12.14 -17.09 8.91
N VAL A 306 -11.19 -16.24 8.51
CA VAL A 306 -10.99 -14.97 9.21
C VAL A 306 -12.21 -14.05 9.13
N ALA A 307 -12.93 -14.08 8.01
CA ALA A 307 -14.14 -13.29 7.86
C ALA A 307 -15.21 -13.62 8.91
N ARG A 308 -15.20 -14.86 9.44
CA ARG A 308 -16.16 -15.34 10.44
C ARG A 308 -15.86 -14.88 11.87
N LEU A 309 -14.78 -14.12 12.07
CA LEU A 309 -14.44 -13.61 13.41
C LEU A 309 -15.35 -12.44 13.84
N TRP A 310 -16.08 -11.81 12.93
CA TRP A 310 -16.88 -10.62 13.22
C TRP A 310 -17.91 -10.83 14.35
N ASP A 311 -18.45 -12.03 14.53
CA ASP A 311 -19.41 -12.38 15.57
C ASP A 311 -18.79 -13.04 16.82
N LYS A 312 -17.47 -13.27 16.83
CA LYS A 312 -16.73 -13.90 17.92
C LYS A 312 -16.05 -12.90 18.85
N ILE A 313 -16.16 -11.63 18.55
CA ILE A 313 -15.51 -10.57 19.31
C ILE A 313 -16.48 -9.86 20.28
N HIS A 314 -15.91 -9.16 21.25
CA HIS A 314 -16.66 -8.25 22.09
C HIS A 314 -17.34 -7.16 21.24
N PRO A 315 -18.62 -6.84 21.49
CA PRO A 315 -19.37 -5.93 20.64
C PRO A 315 -18.83 -4.50 20.72
N ARG A 316 -19.11 -3.73 19.69
CA ARG A 316 -18.81 -2.29 19.65
C ARG A 316 -19.33 -1.58 20.90
N GLY A 317 -18.51 -0.75 21.54
CA GLY A 317 -18.84 0.01 22.74
C GLY A 317 -18.68 -0.76 24.05
N SER A 318 -18.36 -2.06 24.02
CA SER A 318 -17.98 -2.82 25.22
C SER A 318 -16.74 -2.26 25.89
N LYS A 319 -16.48 -2.69 27.12
CA LYS A 319 -15.26 -2.28 27.84
C LYS A 319 -14.01 -2.69 27.08
N GLU A 320 -13.95 -3.94 26.60
CA GLU A 320 -12.81 -4.52 25.87
C GLU A 320 -12.52 -3.78 24.54
N TRP A 321 -13.59 -3.40 23.83
CA TRP A 321 -13.50 -2.56 22.63
C TRP A 321 -12.90 -1.19 22.96
N ASN A 322 -13.40 -0.55 23.99
CA ASN A 322 -12.92 0.76 24.42
C ASN A 322 -11.47 0.70 24.95
N ASP A 323 -11.14 -0.31 25.74
CA ASP A 323 -9.79 -0.53 26.27
C ASP A 323 -8.77 -0.72 25.14
N LEU A 324 -9.14 -1.39 24.03
CA LEU A 324 -8.24 -1.55 22.88
C LEU A 324 -8.01 -0.22 22.16
N LEU A 325 -9.08 0.58 21.96
CA LEU A 325 -8.96 1.91 21.38
C LEU A 325 -8.07 2.82 22.22
N ASP A 326 -8.26 2.81 23.53
CA ASP A 326 -7.48 3.63 24.48
C ASP A 326 -6.01 3.18 24.52
N GLU A 327 -5.72 1.87 24.42
CA GLU A 327 -4.36 1.36 24.31
C GLU A 327 -3.67 1.87 23.05
N PHE A 328 -4.34 1.83 21.89
CA PHE A 328 -3.79 2.34 20.64
C PHE A 328 -3.56 3.87 20.69
N LEU A 329 -4.45 4.64 21.31
CA LEU A 329 -4.29 6.06 21.52
C LEU A 329 -3.09 6.38 22.42
N LYS A 330 -2.96 5.66 23.55
CA LYS A 330 -1.84 5.78 24.50
C LYS A 330 -0.48 5.58 23.82
N HIS A 331 -0.39 4.62 22.93
CA HIS A 331 0.83 4.31 22.17
C HIS A 331 0.98 5.13 20.89
N LYS A 332 0.06 6.08 20.62
CA LYS A 332 0.06 6.91 19.40
C LYS A 332 0.14 6.10 18.12
N THR A 333 -0.44 4.91 18.13
CA THR A 333 -0.44 3.98 17.00
C THR A 333 -1.07 4.62 15.76
N ILE A 334 -0.53 4.32 14.58
CA ILE A 334 -1.19 4.62 13.31
C ILE A 334 -1.81 3.33 12.80
N LEU A 335 -3.11 3.35 12.50
CA LEU A 335 -3.77 2.24 11.82
C LEU A 335 -3.68 2.47 10.31
N ASP A 336 -3.19 1.46 9.61
CA ASP A 336 -3.03 1.45 8.16
C ASP A 336 -3.87 0.30 7.58
N PRO A 337 -5.20 0.51 7.40
CA PRO A 337 -6.13 -0.59 7.23
C PRO A 337 -5.97 -1.33 5.90
N THR A 338 -5.63 -0.65 4.81
CA THR A 338 -5.55 -1.25 3.48
C THR A 338 -6.79 -2.09 3.11
N MET A 339 -7.96 -1.60 3.44
CA MET A 339 -9.23 -2.28 3.17
C MET A 339 -9.36 -2.67 1.71
N VAL A 340 -8.88 -1.83 0.80
CA VAL A 340 -8.93 -2.08 -0.65
C VAL A 340 -8.27 -3.39 -1.07
N ALA A 341 -7.25 -3.86 -0.34
CA ALA A 341 -6.59 -5.13 -0.62
C ALA A 341 -7.53 -6.35 -0.43
N TYR A 342 -8.52 -6.21 0.43
CA TYR A 342 -9.50 -7.26 0.74
C TYR A 342 -10.88 -7.00 0.13
N LEU A 343 -11.03 -5.92 -0.65
CA LEU A 343 -12.33 -5.56 -1.24
C LEU A 343 -12.85 -6.63 -2.21
N SER A 344 -11.95 -7.35 -2.89
CA SER A 344 -12.31 -8.51 -3.71
C SER A 344 -12.87 -9.69 -2.88
N SER A 345 -12.59 -9.78 -1.59
CA SER A 345 -13.23 -10.77 -0.70
C SER A 345 -14.69 -10.44 -0.43
N ARG A 346 -14.99 -9.15 -0.31
CA ARG A 346 -16.33 -8.61 -0.06
C ARG A 346 -17.17 -8.53 -1.33
N ASP A 347 -16.53 -8.21 -2.47
CA ASP A 347 -17.20 -7.96 -3.75
C ASP A 347 -16.24 -8.21 -4.94
N VAL A 348 -16.08 -9.50 -5.27
CA VAL A 348 -15.17 -9.96 -6.34
C VAL A 348 -15.51 -9.30 -7.68
N MET A 349 -16.80 -9.27 -8.06
CA MET A 349 -17.21 -8.80 -9.38
C MET A 349 -17.00 -7.29 -9.55
N ARG A 350 -17.24 -6.50 -8.50
CA ARG A 350 -16.96 -5.06 -8.51
C ARG A 350 -15.48 -4.78 -8.79
N MET A 351 -14.59 -5.50 -8.11
CA MET A 351 -13.16 -5.31 -8.30
C MET A 351 -12.69 -5.78 -9.67
N ARG A 352 -13.17 -6.95 -10.11
CA ARG A 352 -12.80 -7.52 -11.41
C ARG A 352 -13.28 -6.68 -12.60
N GLN A 353 -14.44 -6.03 -12.49
CA GLN A 353 -15.06 -5.25 -13.56
C GLN A 353 -14.69 -3.75 -13.51
N ALA A 354 -13.71 -3.36 -12.70
CA ALA A 354 -13.29 -1.97 -12.65
C ALA A 354 -12.83 -1.48 -14.04
N GLU A 355 -13.37 -0.35 -14.47
CA GLU A 355 -13.26 0.19 -15.84
C GLU A 355 -11.83 0.49 -16.31
N TRP A 356 -10.90 0.61 -15.37
CA TRP A 356 -9.49 0.93 -15.68
C TRP A 356 -8.64 -0.28 -16.03
N HIS A 357 -9.08 -1.51 -15.73
CA HIS A 357 -8.25 -2.70 -15.93
C HIS A 357 -7.86 -2.90 -17.39
N ASP A 358 -8.82 -2.76 -18.31
CA ASP A 358 -8.53 -2.97 -19.73
C ASP A 358 -7.43 -2.03 -20.26
N ARG A 359 -7.42 -0.80 -19.80
CA ARG A 359 -6.50 0.21 -20.32
C ARG A 359 -5.17 0.30 -19.57
N TYR A 360 -5.16 -0.02 -18.26
CA TYR A 360 -4.01 0.27 -17.41
C TYR A 360 -3.43 -0.95 -16.69
N ALA A 361 -4.08 -2.12 -16.69
CA ALA A 361 -3.49 -3.32 -16.13
C ALA A 361 -2.62 -4.04 -17.18
N LEU A 362 -1.36 -4.33 -16.82
CA LEU A 362 -0.50 -5.17 -17.67
C LEU A 362 -1.11 -6.57 -17.86
N PRO A 363 -0.94 -7.20 -19.03
CA PRO A 363 -1.37 -8.58 -19.24
C PRO A 363 -0.84 -9.56 -18.20
N SER A 364 0.39 -9.41 -17.74
CA SER A 364 1.01 -10.21 -16.68
C SER A 364 0.29 -10.05 -15.33
N MET A 365 -0.16 -8.83 -14.99
CA MET A 365 -0.99 -8.60 -13.80
C MET A 365 -2.36 -9.25 -13.95
N TRP A 366 -2.98 -9.12 -15.12
CA TRP A 366 -4.29 -9.71 -15.39
C TRP A 366 -4.24 -11.24 -15.31
N GLU A 367 -3.18 -11.86 -15.83
CA GLU A 367 -2.93 -13.30 -15.70
C GLU A 367 -2.75 -13.69 -14.23
N PHE A 368 -1.99 -12.92 -13.47
CA PHE A 368 -1.81 -13.15 -12.03
C PHE A 368 -3.13 -13.08 -11.25
N TYR A 369 -4.08 -12.24 -11.67
CA TYR A 369 -5.38 -12.10 -11.04
C TYR A 369 -6.34 -13.27 -11.34
N GLN A 370 -6.03 -14.13 -12.31
CA GLN A 370 -6.89 -15.28 -12.60
C GLN A 370 -6.90 -16.29 -11.45
N PRO A 371 -8.01 -17.02 -11.25
CA PRO A 371 -8.10 -18.04 -10.22
C PRO A 371 -6.95 -19.05 -10.31
N SER A 372 -6.21 -19.21 -9.22
CA SER A 372 -5.07 -20.12 -9.13
C SER A 372 -4.90 -20.64 -7.71
N ARG A 373 -4.48 -21.89 -7.57
CA ARG A 373 -4.12 -22.45 -6.26
C ARG A 373 -2.71 -22.08 -5.81
N THR A 374 -1.90 -21.53 -6.70
CA THR A 374 -0.47 -21.26 -6.48
C THR A 374 -0.14 -19.77 -6.42
N ASN A 375 -0.98 -18.91 -7.00
CA ASN A 375 -0.77 -17.46 -6.95
C ASN A 375 -1.23 -16.89 -5.62
N HIS A 376 -0.32 -16.22 -4.93
CA HIS A 376 -0.67 -15.47 -3.72
C HIS A 376 -1.76 -14.43 -4.01
N GLY A 377 -2.85 -14.50 -3.27
CA GLY A 377 -3.98 -13.61 -3.45
C GLY A 377 -5.10 -14.13 -4.35
N SER A 378 -4.95 -15.30 -4.96
CA SER A 378 -5.98 -15.92 -5.80
C SER A 378 -6.93 -16.84 -5.02
N TYR A 379 -7.21 -16.52 -3.77
CA TYR A 379 -7.98 -17.36 -2.85
C TYR A 379 -9.47 -17.50 -3.19
N TRP A 380 -10.01 -16.72 -4.11
CA TRP A 380 -11.44 -16.62 -4.40
C TRP A 380 -11.96 -17.64 -5.42
N TYR A 381 -11.17 -18.62 -5.85
CA TYR A 381 -11.53 -19.57 -6.90
C TYR A 381 -12.73 -20.49 -6.56
N TYR A 382 -13.08 -20.66 -5.30
CA TYR A 382 -14.31 -21.31 -4.84
C TYR A 382 -15.15 -20.40 -3.94
N TRP A 383 -15.03 -19.08 -4.12
CA TRP A 383 -15.72 -18.09 -3.30
C TRP A 383 -17.23 -18.20 -3.48
N THR A 384 -17.97 -18.23 -2.35
CA THR A 384 -19.42 -18.39 -2.31
C THR A 384 -20.09 -17.10 -1.83
N THR A 385 -21.43 -17.04 -2.00
CA THR A 385 -22.24 -15.96 -1.43
C THR A 385 -22.05 -15.85 0.08
N GLU A 386 -21.86 -16.99 0.76
CA GLU A 386 -21.64 -17.04 2.20
C GLU A 386 -20.29 -16.41 2.60
N ASP A 387 -19.24 -16.63 1.81
CA ASP A 387 -17.94 -15.99 2.04
C ASP A 387 -18.05 -14.46 1.88
N GLU A 388 -18.72 -13.97 0.83
CA GLU A 388 -18.97 -12.54 0.64
C GLU A 388 -19.83 -11.96 1.75
N TYR A 389 -20.87 -12.67 2.22
CA TYR A 389 -21.71 -12.26 3.34
C TYR A 389 -20.88 -12.04 4.60
N HIS A 390 -20.03 -12.99 4.97
CA HIS A 390 -19.17 -12.86 6.13
C HIS A 390 -18.16 -11.73 5.99
N TRP A 391 -17.60 -11.53 4.80
CA TRP A 391 -16.72 -10.39 4.54
C TRP A 391 -17.44 -9.05 4.62
N LYS A 392 -18.68 -8.94 4.17
CA LYS A 392 -19.49 -7.72 4.34
C LYS A 392 -19.69 -7.40 5.81
N LYS A 393 -20.03 -8.40 6.62
CA LYS A 393 -20.17 -8.25 8.09
C LYS A 393 -18.85 -7.91 8.78
N PHE A 394 -17.77 -8.54 8.36
CA PHE A 394 -16.43 -8.24 8.86
C PHE A 394 -16.05 -6.76 8.58
N TYR A 395 -16.33 -6.27 7.37
CA TYR A 395 -16.10 -4.87 7.02
C TYR A 395 -16.92 -3.90 7.85
N GLU A 396 -18.19 -4.19 8.11
CA GLU A 396 -19.05 -3.35 8.97
C GLU A 396 -18.41 -3.13 10.35
N VAL A 397 -17.90 -4.19 10.95
CA VAL A 397 -17.23 -4.14 12.25
C VAL A 397 -15.87 -3.44 12.16
N TRP A 398 -15.08 -3.77 11.17
CA TRP A 398 -13.76 -3.18 10.96
C TRP A 398 -13.84 -1.67 10.72
N MET A 399 -14.71 -1.23 9.82
CA MET A 399 -14.99 0.18 9.55
C MET A 399 -15.49 0.92 10.80
N SER A 400 -16.34 0.27 11.60
CA SER A 400 -16.80 0.83 12.88
C SER A 400 -15.64 1.06 13.85
N PHE A 401 -14.68 0.11 13.93
CA PHE A 401 -13.50 0.24 14.78
C PHE A 401 -12.62 1.41 14.33
N LEU A 402 -12.37 1.53 13.03
CA LEU A 402 -11.58 2.63 12.46
C LEU A 402 -12.24 3.99 12.72
N ASN A 403 -13.56 4.06 12.56
CA ASN A 403 -14.32 5.30 12.80
C ASN A 403 -14.32 5.70 14.28
N ASP A 404 -14.51 4.74 15.18
CA ASP A 404 -14.44 5.00 16.62
C ASP A 404 -13.04 5.45 17.04
N TYR A 405 -11.99 4.82 16.48
CA TYR A 405 -10.60 5.22 16.71
C TYR A 405 -10.33 6.66 16.25
N LYS A 406 -10.72 6.98 15.01
CA LYS A 406 -10.60 8.32 14.44
C LYS A 406 -11.37 9.37 15.28
N ASN A 407 -12.59 9.06 15.72
CA ASN A 407 -13.42 9.98 16.50
C ASN A 407 -12.84 10.31 17.89
N ARG A 408 -11.95 9.44 18.40
CA ARG A 408 -11.18 9.68 19.63
C ARG A 408 -9.85 10.38 19.41
N GLY A 409 -9.58 10.85 18.19
CA GLY A 409 -8.32 11.50 17.82
C GLY A 409 -7.23 10.53 17.35
N GLY A 410 -7.58 9.26 17.15
CA GLY A 410 -6.68 8.26 16.59
C GLY A 410 -6.32 8.55 15.12
N ARG A 411 -5.16 8.08 14.70
CA ARG A 411 -4.61 8.33 13.38
C ARG A 411 -4.80 7.11 12.49
N VAL A 412 -5.45 7.32 11.34
CA VAL A 412 -5.63 6.31 10.30
C VAL A 412 -4.99 6.81 9.01
N SER A 413 -4.13 6.01 8.38
CA SER A 413 -3.49 6.32 7.10
C SER A 413 -4.20 5.64 5.93
N VAL A 414 -3.78 5.97 4.71
CA VAL A 414 -4.33 5.42 3.47
C VAL A 414 -3.24 4.61 2.75
N GLY A 415 -3.04 3.37 3.19
CA GLY A 415 -2.20 2.39 2.51
C GLY A 415 -3.00 1.60 1.49
N SER A 416 -2.48 1.39 0.29
CA SER A 416 -3.24 0.71 -0.77
C SER A 416 -2.98 -0.78 -0.88
N ASP A 417 -1.80 -1.25 -0.52
CA ASP A 417 -1.34 -2.63 -0.76
C ASP A 417 -1.59 -3.10 -2.22
N SER A 418 -1.43 -2.16 -3.17
CA SER A 418 -1.73 -2.39 -4.58
C SER A 418 -0.84 -3.44 -5.23
N GLY A 419 -1.32 -4.06 -6.30
CA GLY A 419 -0.71 -5.22 -6.96
C GLY A 419 -1.21 -6.56 -6.44
N PHE A 420 -2.21 -6.54 -5.54
CA PHE A 420 -2.90 -7.69 -4.99
C PHE A 420 -4.32 -7.72 -5.55
N ILE A 421 -4.94 -8.82 -5.77
CA ILE A 421 -6.19 -9.13 -6.48
C ILE A 421 -7.00 -7.92 -6.97
N TYR A 422 -6.97 -7.66 -8.26
CA TYR A 422 -7.70 -6.58 -8.94
C TYR A 422 -7.48 -5.17 -8.37
N ASN A 423 -6.52 -5.01 -7.45
CA ASN A 423 -6.16 -3.74 -6.85
C ASN A 423 -4.97 -3.12 -7.61
N LEU A 424 -5.24 -2.15 -8.49
CA LEU A 424 -4.25 -1.56 -9.37
C LEU A 424 -3.55 -0.36 -8.72
N TYR A 425 -2.25 -0.21 -8.97
CA TYR A 425 -1.42 0.89 -8.47
C TYR A 425 -2.03 2.26 -8.75
N GLY A 426 -1.99 3.15 -7.79
CA GLY A 426 -2.60 4.47 -7.84
C GLY A 426 -4.12 4.42 -7.66
N PHE A 427 -4.83 3.62 -8.46
CA PHE A 427 -6.28 3.46 -8.34
C PHE A 427 -6.69 2.94 -6.97
N GLY A 428 -5.96 1.94 -6.45
CA GLY A 428 -6.20 1.38 -5.12
C GLY A 428 -6.09 2.41 -4.00
N HIS A 429 -5.20 3.40 -4.12
CA HIS A 429 -5.09 4.47 -3.14
C HIS A 429 -6.37 5.31 -3.06
N ILE A 430 -6.96 5.68 -4.19
CA ILE A 430 -8.22 6.43 -4.22
C ILE A 430 -9.39 5.56 -3.76
N GLN A 431 -9.40 4.25 -4.11
CA GLN A 431 -10.41 3.32 -3.59
C GLN A 431 -10.34 3.18 -2.06
N GLU A 432 -9.14 3.17 -1.47
CA GLU A 432 -8.99 3.16 0.00
C GLU A 432 -9.54 4.46 0.63
N MET A 433 -9.36 5.61 -0.03
CA MET A 433 -9.99 6.86 0.39
C MET A 433 -11.54 6.77 0.36
N GLU A 434 -12.11 6.14 -0.67
CA GLU A 434 -13.56 5.89 -0.75
C GLU A 434 -14.03 4.96 0.38
N LEU A 435 -13.26 3.93 0.73
CA LEU A 435 -13.58 3.01 1.82
C LEU A 435 -13.51 3.69 3.20
N LEU A 436 -12.57 4.59 3.43
CA LEU A 436 -12.58 5.42 4.65
C LEU A 436 -13.82 6.34 4.69
N ARG A 437 -14.25 6.86 3.54
CA ARG A 437 -15.50 7.63 3.47
C ARG A 437 -16.71 6.75 3.79
N GLU A 438 -16.76 5.51 3.30
CA GLU A 438 -17.77 4.51 3.64
C GLU A 438 -17.75 4.19 5.15
N ALA A 439 -16.56 4.14 5.77
CA ALA A 439 -16.37 3.95 7.20
C ALA A 439 -16.86 5.14 8.07
N GLY A 440 -17.33 6.23 7.46
CA GLY A 440 -17.90 7.39 8.16
C GLY A 440 -16.93 8.57 8.37
N PHE A 441 -15.76 8.55 7.74
CA PHE A 441 -14.85 9.70 7.74
C PHE A 441 -15.43 10.84 6.90
N HIS A 442 -15.33 12.08 7.39
CA HIS A 442 -15.61 13.26 6.55
C HIS A 442 -14.56 13.37 5.43
N PRO A 443 -14.89 13.88 4.22
CA PRO A 443 -13.90 14.00 3.14
C PRO A 443 -12.60 14.71 3.52
N LEU A 444 -12.65 15.73 4.36
CA LEU A 444 -11.44 16.41 4.87
C LEU A 444 -10.62 15.52 5.81
N GLU A 445 -11.26 14.63 6.57
CA GLU A 445 -10.55 13.63 7.40
C GLU A 445 -9.92 12.55 6.52
N VAL A 446 -10.58 12.14 5.43
CA VAL A 446 -10.01 11.23 4.43
C VAL A 446 -8.75 11.84 3.81
N ILE A 447 -8.81 13.11 3.37
CA ILE A 447 -7.64 13.80 2.81
C ILE A 447 -6.53 13.92 3.85
N ARG A 448 -6.85 14.23 5.12
CA ARG A 448 -5.87 14.25 6.23
C ARG A 448 -5.21 12.88 6.41
N SER A 449 -5.99 11.79 6.31
CA SER A 449 -5.47 10.41 6.38
C SER A 449 -4.52 10.11 5.22
N ALA A 450 -4.87 10.54 4.01
CA ALA A 450 -4.07 10.32 2.79
C ALA A 450 -2.82 11.22 2.70
N THR A 451 -2.69 12.22 3.56
CA THR A 451 -1.60 13.20 3.52
C THR A 451 -0.84 13.26 4.84
N LEU A 452 -1.39 13.95 5.85
CA LEU A 452 -0.72 14.20 7.13
C LEU A 452 -0.41 12.92 7.90
N HIS A 453 -1.39 12.01 8.08
CA HIS A 453 -1.16 10.80 8.88
C HIS A 453 -0.18 9.85 8.19
N GLY A 454 -0.22 9.73 6.86
CA GLY A 454 0.80 9.02 6.10
C GLY A 454 2.19 9.63 6.27
N ALA A 455 2.30 10.97 6.18
CA ALA A 455 3.56 11.68 6.39
C ALA A 455 4.11 11.49 7.82
N GLN A 456 3.23 11.53 8.82
CA GLN A 456 3.60 11.26 10.22
C GLN A 456 4.15 9.84 10.41
N ALA A 457 3.53 8.83 9.79
CA ALA A 457 4.00 7.45 9.84
C ALA A 457 5.44 7.28 9.31
N LEU A 458 5.84 8.13 8.35
CA LEU A 458 7.16 8.07 7.71
C LEU A 458 8.22 8.92 8.41
N GLN A 459 7.84 10.06 8.98
CA GLN A 459 8.79 11.09 9.44
C GLN A 459 8.93 11.17 10.96
N GLU A 460 7.86 10.93 11.74
CA GLU A 460 7.93 10.96 13.20
C GLU A 460 8.98 10.01 13.80
N PRO A 461 9.16 8.77 13.31
CA PRO A 461 10.18 7.88 13.83
C PRO A 461 11.61 8.42 13.71
N LYS A 462 11.83 9.32 12.72
CA LYS A 462 13.13 9.96 12.50
C LYS A 462 13.42 11.10 13.48
N GLY A 463 12.46 11.47 14.35
CA GLY A 463 12.60 12.55 15.31
C GLY A 463 12.78 13.93 14.68
N LYS A 464 12.42 14.10 13.41
CA LYS A 464 12.55 15.35 12.65
C LYS A 464 11.19 16.02 12.45
N PRO A 465 11.15 17.36 12.28
CA PRO A 465 9.94 18.04 11.84
C PRO A 465 9.42 17.48 10.52
N LEU A 466 8.10 17.59 10.30
CA LEU A 466 7.48 17.20 9.04
C LEU A 466 8.03 18.05 7.89
N GLU A 467 8.40 17.37 6.80
CA GLU A 467 8.86 18.00 5.55
C GLU A 467 7.74 18.12 4.51
N PHE A 468 6.69 17.27 4.59
CA PHE A 468 5.55 17.22 3.67
C PHE A 468 4.30 16.67 4.38
N GLY A 469 3.17 16.60 3.69
CA GLY A 469 1.89 16.07 4.19
C GLY A 469 0.88 17.14 4.58
N ILE A 470 1.29 18.41 4.63
CA ILE A 470 0.42 19.58 4.75
C ILE A 470 0.95 20.73 3.87
N ILE A 471 0.07 21.68 3.51
CA ILE A 471 0.48 22.89 2.79
C ILE A 471 0.78 24.00 3.79
N ARG A 472 2.07 24.27 4.00
CA ARG A 472 2.57 25.32 4.88
C ARG A 472 3.92 25.82 4.42
N ALA A 473 4.16 27.14 4.57
CA ALA A 473 5.47 27.74 4.25
C ALA A 473 6.62 27.01 4.96
N GLY A 474 7.71 26.82 4.25
CA GLY A 474 8.91 26.08 4.68
C GLY A 474 8.91 24.59 4.33
N LEU A 475 7.76 23.97 4.06
CA LEU A 475 7.66 22.55 3.70
C LEU A 475 7.92 22.33 2.20
N LEU A 476 8.13 21.07 1.83
CA LEU A 476 8.31 20.66 0.44
C LEU A 476 7.06 20.96 -0.39
N ALA A 477 7.28 21.37 -1.62
CA ALA A 477 6.22 21.66 -2.58
C ALA A 477 5.76 20.36 -3.25
N ASP A 478 5.04 19.55 -2.49
CA ASP A 478 4.38 18.32 -2.92
C ASP A 478 2.87 18.54 -2.93
N PHE A 479 2.23 18.55 -4.12
CA PHE A 479 0.83 18.89 -4.27
C PHE A 479 0.09 17.99 -5.25
N VAL A 480 -1.23 17.93 -5.07
CA VAL A 480 -2.20 17.42 -6.04
C VAL A 480 -3.13 18.56 -6.43
N ILE A 481 -3.32 18.80 -7.72
CA ILE A 481 -4.26 19.79 -8.24
C ILE A 481 -5.33 19.09 -9.06
N VAL A 482 -6.60 19.41 -8.77
CA VAL A 482 -7.79 18.93 -9.47
C VAL A 482 -8.72 20.11 -9.82
N ASP A 483 -9.53 19.95 -10.87
CA ASP A 483 -10.48 20.97 -11.34
C ASP A 483 -11.91 20.80 -10.84
N GLN A 484 -12.15 19.80 -9.97
CA GLN A 484 -13.44 19.52 -9.34
C GLN A 484 -13.28 19.38 -7.84
N SER A 485 -14.36 19.65 -7.08
CA SER A 485 -14.36 19.57 -5.62
C SER A 485 -14.19 18.13 -5.11
N PRO A 486 -13.05 17.77 -4.49
CA PRO A 486 -12.86 16.43 -3.91
C PRO A 486 -13.66 16.23 -2.62
N ILE A 487 -14.21 17.31 -2.03
CA ILE A 487 -15.05 17.24 -0.84
C ILE A 487 -16.45 16.76 -1.21
N GLU A 488 -16.93 17.17 -2.38
CA GLU A 488 -18.22 16.72 -2.91
C GLU A 488 -18.13 15.32 -3.49
N ASN A 489 -17.03 15.00 -4.16
CA ASN A 489 -16.86 13.70 -4.83
C ASN A 489 -15.39 13.27 -4.86
N LEU A 490 -15.01 12.33 -3.99
CA LEU A 490 -13.65 11.77 -3.97
C LEU A 490 -13.25 11.09 -5.30
N LYS A 491 -14.21 10.64 -6.11
CA LYS A 491 -13.91 9.99 -7.41
C LYS A 491 -13.20 10.91 -8.40
N VAL A 492 -13.28 12.23 -8.21
CA VAL A 492 -12.53 13.19 -9.03
C VAL A 492 -11.02 13.13 -8.80
N LEU A 493 -10.57 12.41 -7.77
CA LEU A 493 -9.16 12.15 -7.46
C LEU A 493 -8.57 10.97 -8.25
N PHE A 494 -9.39 10.08 -8.84
CA PHE A 494 -8.84 9.12 -9.80
C PHE A 494 -8.16 9.88 -10.93
N GLY A 495 -7.01 9.40 -11.40
CA GLY A 495 -6.34 10.00 -12.54
C GLY A 495 -7.23 10.07 -13.80
N THR A 496 -8.17 9.13 -13.92
CA THR A 496 -9.19 9.08 -14.98
C THR A 496 -10.40 9.99 -14.73
N GLY A 497 -10.56 10.54 -13.53
CA GLY A 497 -11.74 11.31 -13.14
C GLY A 497 -12.99 10.47 -12.88
N ALA A 498 -14.12 11.15 -12.77
CA ALA A 498 -15.43 10.57 -12.54
C ALA A 498 -16.34 10.74 -13.76
N VAL A 499 -17.34 9.87 -13.91
CA VAL A 499 -18.37 10.00 -14.97
C VAL A 499 -19.58 10.72 -14.41
N ARG A 500 -20.10 11.67 -15.15
CA ARG A 500 -21.38 12.32 -14.88
C ARG A 500 -22.21 12.48 -16.16
N LEU A 501 -23.50 12.73 -16.01
CA LEU A 501 -24.37 13.16 -17.11
C LEU A 501 -24.16 14.66 -17.35
N ASN A 502 -23.94 15.04 -18.58
CA ASN A 502 -23.98 16.45 -18.98
C ASN A 502 -25.44 16.76 -19.40
N ASP A 503 -26.13 17.58 -18.61
CA ASP A 503 -27.55 17.90 -18.82
C ASP A 503 -27.81 18.70 -20.12
N GLN A 504 -26.80 19.41 -20.63
CA GLN A 504 -26.93 20.17 -21.88
C GLN A 504 -26.85 19.27 -23.13
N THR A 505 -26.02 18.25 -23.07
CA THR A 505 -25.80 17.34 -24.21
C THR A 505 -26.55 16.02 -24.09
N GLY A 506 -27.09 15.69 -22.91
CA GLY A 506 -27.69 14.40 -22.59
C GLY A 506 -26.70 13.22 -22.67
N ARG A 507 -25.40 13.47 -22.61
CA ARG A 507 -24.34 12.45 -22.74
C ARG A 507 -23.52 12.30 -21.48
N ALA A 508 -23.03 11.09 -21.26
CA ALA A 508 -22.03 10.86 -20.23
C ALA A 508 -20.70 11.54 -20.61
N GLU A 509 -20.12 12.27 -19.66
CA GLU A 509 -18.80 12.90 -19.80
C GLU A 509 -17.92 12.54 -18.60
N ARG A 510 -16.59 12.61 -18.78
CA ARG A 510 -15.63 12.53 -17.68
C ARG A 510 -15.26 13.91 -17.20
N ILE A 511 -15.32 14.07 -15.88
CA ILE A 511 -14.94 15.29 -15.17
C ILE A 511 -13.85 15.00 -14.16
N GLY A 512 -13.07 16.01 -13.79
CA GLY A 512 -12.01 15.88 -12.81
C GLY A 512 -10.85 15.01 -13.32
N GLY A 513 -10.33 14.24 -12.41
CA GLY A 513 -9.05 13.57 -12.55
C GLY A 513 -7.93 14.49 -12.06
N VAL A 514 -6.89 13.88 -11.51
CA VAL A 514 -5.68 14.64 -11.17
C VAL A 514 -5.18 15.36 -12.42
N LYS A 515 -5.06 16.66 -12.31
CA LYS A 515 -4.53 17.50 -13.39
C LYS A 515 -3.01 17.59 -13.30
N TYR A 516 -2.52 17.99 -12.13
CA TYR A 516 -1.10 18.04 -11.86
C TYR A 516 -0.77 17.33 -10.56
N THR A 517 0.29 16.53 -10.60
CA THR A 517 1.02 16.08 -9.43
C THR A 517 2.32 16.87 -9.37
N ILE A 518 2.54 17.57 -8.27
CA ILE A 518 3.76 18.34 -8.06
C ILE A 518 4.56 17.65 -6.97
N LYS A 519 5.81 17.31 -7.26
CA LYS A 519 6.75 16.73 -6.30
C LYS A 519 8.05 17.50 -6.32
N ASP A 520 8.50 17.96 -5.15
CA ASP A 520 9.71 18.79 -5.04
C ASP A 520 9.69 20.01 -5.98
N GLY A 521 8.52 20.64 -6.18
CA GLY A 521 8.35 21.79 -7.07
C GLY A 521 8.36 21.46 -8.57
N ILE A 522 8.48 20.18 -8.95
CA ILE A 522 8.39 19.73 -10.34
C ILE A 522 6.94 19.39 -10.66
N VAL A 523 6.42 19.99 -11.72
CA VAL A 523 5.03 19.84 -12.18
C VAL A 523 4.92 18.70 -13.18
N TYR A 524 4.19 17.66 -12.84
CA TYR A 524 3.88 16.53 -13.70
C TYR A 524 2.43 16.60 -14.17
N ASP A 525 2.21 16.52 -15.48
CA ASP A 525 0.88 16.35 -16.07
C ASP A 525 0.41 14.92 -15.84
N ALA A 526 -0.60 14.73 -14.98
CA ALA A 526 -1.08 13.42 -14.59
C ALA A 526 -1.75 12.66 -15.74
N LYS A 527 -2.42 13.38 -16.66
CA LYS A 527 -3.04 12.77 -17.85
C LYS A 527 -2.00 12.25 -18.84
N LYS A 528 -0.88 12.97 -18.96
CA LYS A 528 0.26 12.50 -19.76
C LYS A 528 0.85 11.23 -19.15
N LEU A 529 1.04 11.19 -17.83
CA LEU A 529 1.54 9.99 -17.16
C LEU A 529 0.63 8.78 -17.39
N LEU A 530 -0.70 8.95 -17.32
CA LEU A 530 -1.65 7.89 -17.65
C LEU A 530 -1.57 7.47 -19.13
N SER A 531 -1.38 8.42 -20.04
CA SER A 531 -1.20 8.11 -21.46
C SER A 531 0.07 7.29 -21.71
N ASP A 532 1.16 7.62 -21.03
CA ASP A 532 2.41 6.85 -21.10
C ASP A 532 2.20 5.41 -20.61
N VAL A 533 1.48 5.23 -19.48
CA VAL A 533 1.13 3.90 -18.95
C VAL A 533 0.25 3.13 -19.92
N ALA A 534 -0.80 3.75 -20.47
CA ALA A 534 -1.64 3.10 -21.47
C ALA A 534 -0.84 2.61 -22.68
N ALA A 535 0.12 3.41 -23.15
CA ALA A 535 1.03 3.01 -24.23
C ALA A 535 1.94 1.83 -23.83
N MET A 536 2.38 1.76 -22.56
CA MET A 536 3.15 0.60 -22.05
C MET A 536 2.29 -0.67 -22.08
N VAL A 537 1.04 -0.57 -21.61
CA VAL A 537 0.09 -1.70 -21.61
C VAL A 537 -0.20 -2.19 -23.03
N GLU A 538 -0.47 -1.28 -23.97
CA GLU A 538 -0.72 -1.66 -25.37
C GLU A 538 0.49 -2.34 -26.02
N ARG A 539 1.70 -1.86 -25.76
CA ARG A 539 2.94 -2.54 -26.19
C ARG A 539 3.08 -3.95 -25.59
N ALA A 540 2.68 -4.12 -24.33
CA ALA A 540 2.72 -5.44 -23.68
C ALA A 540 1.68 -6.40 -24.29
N LYS A 541 0.46 -5.91 -24.55
CA LYS A 541 -0.61 -6.68 -25.23
C LYS A 541 -0.19 -7.11 -26.64
N SER A 542 0.44 -6.22 -27.42
CA SER A 542 0.88 -6.54 -28.78
C SER A 542 1.95 -7.62 -28.84
N LYS A 543 2.82 -7.72 -27.84
CA LYS A 543 3.83 -8.77 -27.73
C LYS A 543 3.25 -10.15 -27.36
N GLN A 544 2.06 -10.19 -26.76
CA GLN A 544 1.38 -11.45 -26.38
C GLN A 544 0.48 -12.00 -27.49
N LYS A 545 0.07 -11.18 -28.47
CA LYS A 545 -0.65 -11.70 -29.64
C LYS A 545 0.31 -12.62 -30.39
N PRO A 546 -0.02 -13.93 -30.64
CA PRO A 546 0.76 -14.75 -31.53
C PRO A 546 0.86 -14.02 -32.87
N ALA A 547 2.04 -14.02 -33.49
CA ALA A 547 2.16 -13.63 -34.87
C ALA A 547 1.13 -14.47 -35.65
N THR A 548 0.04 -13.84 -36.07
CA THR A 548 -0.95 -14.49 -36.94
C THR A 548 -0.18 -14.95 -38.15
N GLY A 549 0.06 -16.28 -38.20
CA GLY A 549 0.67 -16.91 -39.35
C GLY A 549 -0.09 -16.49 -40.58
N GLN A 550 0.64 -16.09 -41.58
CA GLN A 550 0.19 -16.11 -42.95
C GLN A 550 -0.29 -17.54 -43.22
N ASP A 551 -1.58 -17.70 -43.44
CA ASP A 551 -2.16 -18.76 -44.26
C ASP A 551 -2.86 -18.11 -45.48
#